data_a37ca9fb490770b9944a9c4bb31b0152
#
_entry.id   a37ca9fb490770b9944a9c4bb31b0152
#
_cell.length_a   1.000
_cell.length_b   1.000
_cell.length_c   1.000
_cell.angle_alpha   90.00
_cell.angle_beta   90.00
_cell.angle_gamma   90.00
#
_symmetry.space_group_name_H-M   'P 1'
#
loop_
_entity.id
_entity.type
_entity.pdbx_description
1 polymer ?
#
loop_
_entity_poly.entity_id
_entity_poly.type
_entity_poly.pdbx_seq_one_letter_code
_entity_poly.pdbx_strand_id
1 'polypeptide(L)'
;MDERTRPVRRRRRRRRRKDYRPLIVLLAVVLAAVVIWGVSLLIKGGQSDPTDPPDTQPQQTTESTTAPTTKPTVPEPPQTEPPDTSPQGVIEAFAVQHGLTLADYPDKLIELLGRNPEAEEFVLNYPLEYGKEHKIDISGYADYEGVPLFIQWDKQWGYRDYVGNLAGLSACGPTCLSMVTYYFTRDPAMTPAYMMEFSEANGYGKAGSGTFWSLFGQGAAKLGLTVKELTAEQIASEEKIAKVLDSGKIIVMNVAPGVFTEVGHYLLIVGYEDGKFRVNDPNSYANSERLWEFEEFADQIKMMWSFSE
;
A
#
# COMPACT_ATOMS: atom_id res chain seq x y z
N MET A 1 76.07 -7.56 -26.89
CA MET A 1 75.06 -6.90 -27.76
C MET A 1 73.90 -6.51 -26.87
N ASP A 2 73.83 -5.23 -26.64
CA ASP A 2 72.98 -4.58 -25.62
C ASP A 2 71.74 -4.06 -26.32
N GLU A 3 70.54 -4.61 -25.97
CA GLU A 3 69.28 -4.19 -26.52
C GLU A 3 68.48 -3.42 -25.46
N ARG A 4 68.57 -2.08 -25.55
CA ARG A 4 67.97 -1.11 -24.62
C ARG A 4 66.44 -1.08 -24.77
N THR A 5 65.71 -1.51 -23.77
CA THR A 5 64.27 -1.34 -23.64
C THR A 5 63.92 0.14 -23.34
N ARG A 6 63.16 0.78 -24.24
CA ARG A 6 62.62 2.15 -24.08
C ARG A 6 61.35 2.07 -23.25
N PRO A 7 61.10 3.02 -22.27
CA PRO A 7 59.87 3.05 -21.50
C PRO A 7 58.70 3.67 -22.31
N VAL A 8 57.59 2.95 -22.32
CA VAL A 8 56.31 3.39 -22.93
C VAL A 8 55.68 4.49 -22.08
N ARG A 9 55.59 5.72 -22.60
CA ARG A 9 54.89 6.86 -21.99
C ARG A 9 53.36 6.62 -22.03
N ARG A 10 52.74 6.28 -20.88
CA ARG A 10 51.27 6.27 -20.70
C ARG A 10 50.72 7.70 -20.74
N ARG A 11 49.99 8.06 -21.81
CA ARG A 11 49.17 9.27 -21.90
C ARG A 11 48.02 9.19 -20.90
N ARG A 12 48.05 9.97 -19.81
CA ARG A 12 46.90 10.22 -18.94
C ARG A 12 45.82 10.99 -19.72
N ARG A 13 44.68 10.32 -20.04
CA ARG A 13 43.48 10.97 -20.54
C ARG A 13 42.90 11.83 -19.41
N ARG A 14 42.99 13.17 -19.53
CA ARG A 14 42.24 14.13 -18.69
C ARG A 14 40.73 13.92 -18.94
N ARG A 15 39.99 13.40 -17.97
CA ARG A 15 38.52 13.44 -17.97
C ARG A 15 38.08 14.88 -17.87
N ARG A 16 37.45 15.43 -18.91
CA ARG A 16 36.75 16.71 -18.87
C ARG A 16 35.60 16.56 -17.86
N ARG A 17 35.63 17.29 -16.77
CA ARG A 17 34.45 17.47 -15.87
C ARG A 17 33.40 18.22 -16.68
N LYS A 18 32.22 17.63 -16.81
CA LYS A 18 31.06 18.30 -17.37
C LYS A 18 30.62 19.41 -16.40
N ASP A 19 30.53 20.64 -16.89
CA ASP A 19 30.06 21.75 -16.08
C ASP A 19 28.53 21.78 -16.13
N TYR A 20 27.89 21.45 -15.00
CA TYR A 20 26.44 21.41 -14.87
C TYR A 20 25.82 22.73 -14.38
N ARG A 21 26.63 23.80 -14.22
CA ARG A 21 26.14 25.10 -13.74
C ARG A 21 24.99 25.68 -14.56
N PRO A 22 24.97 25.62 -15.92
CA PRO A 22 23.84 26.13 -16.68
C PRO A 22 22.55 25.33 -16.46
N LEU A 23 22.65 24.02 -16.19
CA LEU A 23 21.49 23.18 -15.94
C LEU A 23 20.85 23.49 -14.58
N ILE A 24 21.67 23.77 -13.56
CA ILE A 24 21.20 24.14 -12.21
C ILE A 24 20.47 25.49 -12.25
N VAL A 25 20.98 26.47 -13.01
CA VAL A 25 20.34 27.79 -13.18
C VAL A 25 18.99 27.64 -13.89
N LEU A 26 18.90 26.80 -14.93
CA LEU A 26 17.65 26.55 -15.65
C LEU A 26 16.59 25.92 -14.73
N LEU A 27 16.98 24.96 -13.89
CA LEU A 27 16.09 24.29 -12.93
C LEU A 27 15.55 25.28 -11.88
N ALA A 28 16.39 26.19 -11.39
CA ALA A 28 15.98 27.21 -10.42
C ALA A 28 14.98 28.21 -11.02
N VAL A 29 15.12 28.58 -12.28
CA VAL A 29 14.19 29.49 -12.96
C VAL A 29 12.84 28.83 -13.20
N VAL A 30 12.81 27.54 -13.56
CA VAL A 30 11.56 26.78 -13.74
C VAL A 30 10.81 26.63 -12.41
N LEU A 31 11.54 26.33 -11.31
CA LEU A 31 10.94 26.24 -9.98
C LEU A 31 10.32 27.57 -9.52
N ALA A 32 11.01 28.71 -9.76
CA ALA A 32 10.48 30.02 -9.43
C ALA A 32 9.21 30.37 -10.23
N ALA A 33 9.13 29.99 -11.51
CA ALA A 33 7.96 30.20 -12.35
C ALA A 33 6.75 29.39 -11.88
N VAL A 34 6.95 28.13 -11.43
CA VAL A 34 5.87 27.27 -10.90
C VAL A 34 5.31 27.84 -9.60
N VAL A 35 6.16 28.35 -8.70
CA VAL A 35 5.72 28.96 -7.43
C VAL A 35 4.91 30.25 -7.69
N ILE A 36 5.34 31.10 -8.64
CA ILE A 36 4.61 32.33 -8.99
C ILE A 36 3.24 31.99 -9.60
N TRP A 37 3.17 30.95 -10.44
CA TRP A 37 1.91 30.50 -11.05
C TRP A 37 0.93 29.92 -10.01
N GLY A 38 1.42 29.10 -9.06
CA GLY A 38 0.63 28.56 -7.96
C GLY A 38 0.05 29.63 -7.04
N VAL A 39 0.82 30.69 -6.72
CA VAL A 39 0.35 31.82 -5.89
C VAL A 39 -0.71 32.65 -6.65
N SER A 40 -0.57 32.80 -7.97
CA SER A 40 -1.57 33.53 -8.79
C SER A 40 -2.92 32.82 -8.88
N LEU A 41 -2.96 31.48 -8.77
CA LEU A 41 -4.21 30.70 -8.73
C LEU A 41 -4.93 30.82 -7.38
N LEU A 42 -4.18 30.98 -6.29
CA LEU A 42 -4.76 31.17 -4.93
C LEU A 42 -5.38 32.57 -4.73
N ILE A 43 -4.93 33.58 -5.47
CA ILE A 43 -5.45 34.95 -5.35
C ILE A 43 -6.74 35.18 -6.19
N LYS A 44 -7.02 34.32 -7.17
CA LYS A 44 -8.22 34.43 -8.04
C LYS A 44 -9.48 33.73 -7.50
N GLY A 45 -9.40 33.02 -6.36
CA GLY A 45 -10.51 32.28 -5.76
C GLY A 45 -11.34 33.00 -4.72
N GLY A 46 -11.18 34.31 -4.54
CA GLY A 46 -11.84 35.05 -3.48
C GLY A 46 -12.55 36.33 -3.96
N GLN A 47 -13.65 36.19 -4.67
CA GLN A 47 -14.55 37.32 -4.88
C GLN A 47 -16.01 36.79 -4.91
N SER A 48 -16.72 36.95 -3.78
CA SER A 48 -18.17 36.83 -3.65
C SER A 48 -18.78 38.19 -3.81
N ASP A 49 -19.68 38.34 -4.77
CA ASP A 49 -20.50 39.50 -4.98
C ASP A 49 -21.70 39.51 -4.02
N PRO A 50 -22.07 40.65 -3.46
CA PRO A 50 -23.27 40.82 -2.64
C PRO A 50 -24.38 41.52 -3.41
N THR A 51 -25.58 40.94 -3.48
CA THR A 51 -26.84 41.66 -3.61
C THR A 51 -28.02 40.72 -3.43
N ASP A 52 -28.81 40.92 -2.37
CA ASP A 52 -30.26 41.20 -2.50
C ASP A 52 -30.85 41.69 -1.18
N PRO A 53 -31.77 42.69 -1.24
CA PRO A 53 -32.38 43.27 -0.08
C PRO A 53 -33.71 42.59 0.32
N PRO A 54 -34.22 42.88 1.53
CA PRO A 54 -35.33 42.16 2.16
C PRO A 54 -36.69 42.64 1.71
N ASP A 55 -37.65 41.75 1.61
CA ASP A 55 -39.04 42.12 1.43
C ASP A 55 -39.87 41.81 2.69
N THR A 56 -40.82 42.72 2.92
CA THR A 56 -41.50 43.09 4.13
C THR A 56 -42.81 42.30 4.32
N GLN A 57 -43.15 42.06 5.59
CA GLN A 57 -44.47 41.57 6.07
C GLN A 57 -45.67 42.38 5.57
N PRO A 58 -46.95 41.89 5.71
CA PRO A 58 -47.62 42.15 7.00
C PRO A 58 -48.52 41.02 7.56
N GLN A 59 -48.66 41.13 8.87
CA GLN A 59 -49.58 40.42 9.76
C GLN A 59 -51.07 40.49 9.37
N GLN A 60 -51.81 39.43 9.73
CA GLN A 60 -53.14 39.58 10.28
C GLN A 60 -53.49 38.49 11.30
N THR A 61 -53.85 38.92 12.44
CA THR A 61 -54.43 38.33 13.64
C THR A 61 -55.81 37.75 13.39
N THR A 62 -56.11 36.55 13.92
CA THR A 62 -57.44 36.26 14.52
C THR A 62 -57.27 35.23 15.65
N GLU A 63 -57.59 35.64 16.86
CA GLU A 63 -57.78 34.81 18.05
C GLU A 63 -58.94 33.86 17.87
N SER A 64 -58.76 32.60 18.29
CA SER A 64 -59.83 31.73 18.73
C SER A 64 -59.40 30.84 19.88
N THR A 65 -59.87 31.15 21.04
CA THR A 65 -59.70 30.50 22.32
C THR A 65 -60.42 29.16 22.34
N THR A 66 -59.71 28.07 22.45
CA THR A 66 -60.21 26.79 22.97
C THR A 66 -59.17 26.12 23.86
N ALA A 67 -59.54 25.86 25.11
CA ALA A 67 -58.66 25.24 26.12
C ALA A 67 -58.20 23.85 25.74
N PRO A 68 -56.93 23.50 26.02
CA PRO A 68 -56.45 22.17 25.72
C PRO A 68 -56.78 21.20 26.86
N THR A 69 -57.48 20.13 26.49
CA THR A 69 -57.58 18.91 27.30
C THR A 69 -56.21 18.19 27.23
N THR A 70 -55.43 18.26 28.27
CA THR A 70 -54.18 17.54 28.42
C THR A 70 -54.43 16.03 28.56
N LYS A 71 -54.20 15.30 27.47
CA LYS A 71 -54.05 13.84 27.52
C LYS A 71 -52.65 13.52 28.07
N PRO A 72 -52.48 12.58 29.01
CA PRO A 72 -51.15 12.24 29.48
C PRO A 72 -50.32 11.67 28.33
N THR A 73 -49.25 12.37 27.97
CA THR A 73 -48.24 11.88 27.03
C THR A 73 -47.44 10.80 27.74
N VAL A 74 -47.63 9.57 27.34
CA VAL A 74 -46.72 8.46 27.71
C VAL A 74 -45.34 8.84 27.12
N PRO A 75 -44.24 8.82 27.91
CA PRO A 75 -42.92 9.04 27.37
C PRO A 75 -42.65 7.98 26.31
N GLU A 76 -42.33 8.39 25.08
CA GLU A 76 -41.87 7.54 24.03
C GLU A 76 -40.54 6.88 24.51
N PRO A 77 -40.38 5.54 24.41
CA PRO A 77 -39.13 4.94 24.81
C PRO A 77 -37.98 5.56 24.02
N PRO A 78 -36.79 5.74 24.62
CA PRO A 78 -35.65 6.34 23.94
C PRO A 78 -35.41 5.57 22.63
N GLN A 79 -35.50 6.27 21.51
CA GLN A 79 -35.12 5.75 20.22
C GLN A 79 -33.61 5.53 20.30
N THR A 80 -33.17 4.29 20.38
CA THR A 80 -31.76 3.91 20.20
C THR A 80 -31.41 4.25 18.76
N GLU A 81 -30.56 5.24 18.56
CA GLU A 81 -29.97 5.52 17.23
C GLU A 81 -29.35 4.22 16.69
N PRO A 82 -29.49 3.95 15.39
CA PRO A 82 -28.80 2.80 14.79
C PRO A 82 -27.29 2.91 15.07
N PRO A 83 -26.60 1.77 15.28
CA PRO A 83 -25.18 1.77 15.56
C PRO A 83 -24.42 2.46 14.42
N ASP A 84 -23.43 3.28 14.76
CA ASP A 84 -22.54 3.90 13.80
C ASP A 84 -21.65 2.81 13.16
N THR A 85 -21.83 2.60 11.87
CA THR A 85 -21.07 1.61 11.06
C THR A 85 -19.86 2.23 10.35
N SER A 86 -19.53 3.50 10.61
CA SER A 86 -18.28 4.08 10.13
C SER A 86 -17.07 3.38 10.75
N PRO A 87 -15.89 3.43 10.13
CA PRO A 87 -14.66 2.89 10.72
C PRO A 87 -14.42 3.38 12.15
N GLN A 88 -14.65 4.67 12.41
CA GLN A 88 -14.54 5.25 13.73
C GLN A 88 -15.56 4.66 14.69
N GLY A 89 -16.84 4.60 14.30
CA GLY A 89 -17.92 4.06 15.13
C GLY A 89 -17.70 2.60 15.51
N VAL A 90 -17.22 1.78 14.56
CA VAL A 90 -16.86 0.36 14.81
C VAL A 90 -15.72 0.27 15.83
N ILE A 91 -14.65 1.07 15.67
CA ILE A 91 -13.53 1.12 16.61
C ILE A 91 -13.98 1.62 17.98
N GLU A 92 -14.79 2.70 18.06
CA GLU A 92 -15.27 3.23 19.33
C GLU A 92 -16.14 2.21 20.07
N ALA A 93 -17.03 1.50 19.38
CA ALA A 93 -17.86 0.46 19.97
C ALA A 93 -17.01 -0.68 20.59
N PHE A 94 -15.95 -1.12 19.90
CA PHE A 94 -15.00 -2.11 20.41
C PHE A 94 -14.19 -1.54 21.58
N ALA A 95 -13.66 -0.33 21.43
CA ALA A 95 -12.81 0.33 22.43
C ALA A 95 -13.52 0.48 23.78
N VAL A 96 -14.77 0.92 23.79
CA VAL A 96 -15.59 1.06 25.02
C VAL A 96 -15.71 -0.29 25.75
N GLN A 97 -15.90 -1.39 25.04
CA GLN A 97 -16.02 -2.73 25.64
C GLN A 97 -14.73 -3.19 26.30
N HIS A 98 -13.58 -2.67 25.86
CA HIS A 98 -12.25 -3.07 26.35
C HIS A 98 -11.59 -2.00 27.24
N GLY A 99 -12.31 -0.94 27.60
CA GLY A 99 -11.78 0.16 28.41
C GLY A 99 -10.75 1.02 27.68
N LEU A 100 -10.83 1.06 26.36
CA LEU A 100 -9.99 1.81 25.42
C LEU A 100 -10.77 3.02 24.87
N THR A 101 -10.10 3.83 24.08
CA THR A 101 -10.65 5.00 23.37
C THR A 101 -10.14 5.02 21.94
N LEU A 102 -10.76 5.80 21.08
CA LEU A 102 -10.29 6.02 19.70
C LEU A 102 -8.86 6.57 19.65
N ALA A 103 -8.41 7.31 20.67
CA ALA A 103 -7.05 7.84 20.76
C ALA A 103 -5.96 6.76 20.94
N ASP A 104 -6.34 5.54 21.28
CA ASP A 104 -5.43 4.40 21.38
C ASP A 104 -5.11 3.78 20.00
N TYR A 105 -5.77 4.26 18.94
CA TYR A 105 -5.61 3.80 17.57
C TYR A 105 -4.91 4.86 16.70
N PRO A 106 -3.79 4.53 16.04
CA PRO A 106 -3.20 5.41 15.03
C PRO A 106 -4.17 5.71 13.88
N ASP A 107 -4.22 6.95 13.40
CA ASP A 107 -5.09 7.38 12.28
C ASP A 107 -5.00 6.46 11.07
N LYS A 108 -3.78 5.97 10.75
CA LYS A 108 -3.56 5.05 9.64
C LYS A 108 -4.28 3.71 9.75
N LEU A 109 -4.59 3.25 10.96
CA LEU A 109 -5.39 2.03 11.16
C LEU A 109 -6.88 2.32 10.92
N ILE A 110 -7.36 3.48 11.31
CA ILE A 110 -8.72 3.95 11.02
C ILE A 110 -8.90 4.06 9.49
N GLU A 111 -7.92 4.65 8.81
CA GLU A 111 -7.87 4.73 7.35
C GLU A 111 -7.81 3.33 6.71
N LEU A 112 -7.02 2.40 7.28
CA LEU A 112 -6.95 1.02 6.78
C LEU A 112 -8.33 0.36 6.85
N LEU A 113 -9.02 0.43 7.98
CA LEU A 113 -10.35 -0.16 8.14
C LEU A 113 -11.36 0.44 7.14
N GLY A 114 -11.27 1.75 6.88
CA GLY A 114 -12.12 2.41 5.89
C GLY A 114 -11.92 1.94 4.46
N ARG A 115 -10.69 1.56 4.10
CA ARG A 115 -10.32 1.08 2.76
C ARG A 115 -10.42 -0.44 2.62
N ASN A 116 -10.15 -1.16 3.69
CA ASN A 116 -10.10 -2.61 3.72
C ASN A 116 -10.82 -3.17 4.95
N PRO A 117 -12.12 -3.44 4.84
CA PRO A 117 -12.90 -4.04 5.93
C PRO A 117 -12.40 -5.43 6.35
N GLU A 118 -11.67 -6.15 5.50
CA GLU A 118 -11.09 -7.46 5.84
C GLU A 118 -10.07 -7.37 6.99
N ALA A 119 -9.47 -6.20 7.20
CA ALA A 119 -8.51 -5.95 8.28
C ALA A 119 -9.17 -5.57 9.62
N GLU A 120 -10.50 -5.68 9.78
CA GLU A 120 -11.23 -5.24 10.97
C GLU A 120 -10.65 -5.86 12.24
N GLU A 121 -10.51 -7.17 12.31
CA GLU A 121 -9.97 -7.86 13.49
C GLU A 121 -8.56 -7.35 13.85
N PHE A 122 -7.71 -7.17 12.85
CA PHE A 122 -6.36 -6.63 13.03
C PHE A 122 -6.40 -5.20 13.59
N VAL A 123 -7.25 -4.33 13.04
CA VAL A 123 -7.38 -2.94 13.49
C VAL A 123 -7.90 -2.89 14.92
N LEU A 124 -9.01 -3.59 15.20
CA LEU A 124 -9.67 -3.57 16.52
C LEU A 124 -8.74 -4.05 17.64
N ASN A 125 -7.97 -5.10 17.39
CA ASN A 125 -7.08 -5.67 18.39
C ASN A 125 -5.72 -4.95 18.50
N TYR A 126 -5.43 -3.93 17.72
CA TYR A 126 -4.13 -3.26 17.74
C TYR A 126 -3.67 -2.82 19.15
N PRO A 127 -4.46 -2.12 19.98
CA PRO A 127 -3.99 -1.69 21.29
C PRO A 127 -3.75 -2.86 22.26
N LEU A 128 -4.39 -3.99 21.99
CA LEU A 128 -4.29 -5.18 22.81
C LEU A 128 -3.11 -6.07 22.42
N GLU A 129 -2.67 -6.00 21.16
CA GLU A 129 -1.69 -6.93 20.59
C GLU A 129 -0.35 -6.28 20.21
N TYR A 130 -0.32 -4.97 19.98
CA TYR A 130 0.92 -4.26 19.67
C TYR A 130 1.95 -4.36 20.81
N GLY A 131 3.19 -4.62 20.44
CA GLY A 131 4.29 -4.81 21.41
C GLY A 131 4.35 -6.19 22.07
N LYS A 132 3.42 -7.10 21.73
CA LYS A 132 3.53 -8.50 22.14
C LYS A 132 4.30 -9.33 21.12
N GLU A 133 4.94 -10.38 21.59
CA GLU A 133 5.49 -11.42 20.72
C GLU A 133 4.40 -12.42 20.37
N HIS A 134 4.25 -12.69 19.06
CA HIS A 134 3.33 -13.69 18.55
C HIS A 134 4.09 -14.91 18.04
N LYS A 135 3.55 -16.09 18.34
CA LYS A 135 4.05 -17.34 17.74
C LYS A 135 3.84 -17.29 16.24
N ILE A 136 4.93 -17.49 15.49
CA ILE A 136 4.89 -17.63 14.04
C ILE A 136 4.79 -19.11 13.70
N ASP A 137 3.76 -19.48 12.95
CA ASP A 137 3.51 -20.86 12.57
C ASP A 137 2.85 -20.91 11.18
N ILE A 138 3.62 -21.29 10.19
CA ILE A 138 3.16 -21.49 8.80
C ILE A 138 3.07 -22.97 8.42
N SER A 139 3.09 -23.88 9.40
CA SER A 139 3.05 -25.33 9.17
C SER A 139 1.80 -25.79 8.42
N GLY A 140 0.70 -25.02 8.49
CA GLY A 140 -0.51 -25.27 7.71
C GLY A 140 -0.30 -25.28 6.19
N TYR A 141 0.82 -24.71 5.71
CA TYR A 141 1.17 -24.72 4.29
C TYR A 141 2.14 -25.84 3.89
N ALA A 142 2.54 -26.73 4.82
CA ALA A 142 3.56 -27.74 4.55
C ALA A 142 3.19 -28.66 3.35
N ASP A 143 1.91 -29.06 3.28
CA ASP A 143 1.39 -29.93 2.22
C ASP A 143 0.69 -29.15 1.08
N TYR A 144 0.72 -27.80 1.13
CA TYR A 144 0.09 -26.98 0.09
C TYR A 144 1.02 -26.82 -1.11
N GLU A 145 0.67 -27.40 -2.25
CA GLU A 145 1.51 -27.39 -3.46
C GLU A 145 1.57 -26.04 -4.18
N GLY A 146 0.59 -25.17 -3.96
CA GLY A 146 0.51 -23.83 -4.59
C GLY A 146 1.43 -22.80 -3.93
N VAL A 147 1.41 -21.58 -4.45
CA VAL A 147 2.03 -20.41 -3.80
C VAL A 147 1.16 -20.03 -2.59
N PRO A 148 1.69 -20.05 -1.34
CA PRO A 148 0.88 -19.70 -0.18
C PRO A 148 0.37 -18.26 -0.29
N LEU A 149 -0.78 -17.99 0.31
CA LEU A 149 -1.25 -16.61 0.51
C LEU A 149 -0.95 -16.19 1.94
N PHE A 150 0.03 -15.31 2.11
CA PHE A 150 0.30 -14.65 3.39
C PHE A 150 -0.28 -13.25 3.37
N ILE A 151 -1.03 -12.92 4.41
CA ILE A 151 -1.62 -11.58 4.57
C ILE A 151 -0.70 -10.72 5.43
N GLN A 152 -0.37 -9.51 4.99
CA GLN A 152 0.58 -8.63 5.67
C GLN A 152 0.13 -8.18 7.06
N TRP A 153 -1.19 -8.15 7.30
CA TRP A 153 -1.79 -7.81 8.58
C TRP A 153 -2.22 -9.03 9.42
N ASP A 154 -1.77 -10.27 9.06
CA ASP A 154 -1.92 -11.42 9.95
C ASP A 154 -1.27 -11.12 11.31
N LYS A 155 -1.97 -11.45 12.41
CA LYS A 155 -1.51 -11.18 13.79
C LYS A 155 -0.15 -11.75 14.12
N GLN A 156 0.28 -12.80 13.44
CA GLN A 156 1.58 -13.43 13.66
C GLN A 156 2.75 -12.48 13.40
N TRP A 157 2.58 -11.49 12.51
CA TRP A 157 3.62 -10.53 12.13
C TRP A 157 3.11 -9.11 11.88
N GLY A 158 1.81 -8.89 11.67
CA GLY A 158 1.22 -7.60 11.29
C GLY A 158 1.41 -6.48 12.30
N TYR A 159 1.51 -6.83 13.60
CA TYR A 159 1.74 -5.86 14.68
C TYR A 159 3.22 -5.50 14.88
N ARG A 160 4.15 -6.09 14.13
CA ARG A 160 5.58 -5.72 14.17
C ARG A 160 5.81 -4.38 13.48
N ASP A 161 6.88 -3.71 13.87
CA ASP A 161 7.35 -2.54 13.13
C ASP A 161 8.11 -2.99 11.88
N TYR A 162 7.87 -2.30 10.77
CA TYR A 162 8.62 -2.43 9.53
C TYR A 162 8.75 -1.07 8.85
N VAL A 163 10.00 -0.61 8.61
CA VAL A 163 10.35 0.67 7.99
C VAL A 163 9.62 1.87 8.58
N GLY A 164 9.48 1.87 9.91
CA GLY A 164 8.86 2.96 10.67
C GLY A 164 7.33 3.03 10.62
N ASN A 165 6.69 1.93 10.24
CA ASN A 165 5.23 1.72 10.32
C ASN A 165 4.94 0.32 10.84
N LEU A 166 3.67 0.03 11.15
CA LEU A 166 3.23 -1.34 11.36
C LEU A 166 3.39 -2.17 10.09
N ALA A 167 3.78 -3.42 10.23
CA ALA A 167 3.90 -4.37 9.13
C ALA A 167 2.57 -4.51 8.36
N GLY A 168 1.45 -4.57 9.08
CA GLY A 168 0.12 -4.62 8.48
C GLY A 168 -0.19 -3.44 7.55
N LEU A 169 0.54 -2.33 7.65
CA LEU A 169 0.40 -1.15 6.79
C LEU A 169 1.46 -1.05 5.68
N SER A 170 2.61 -1.71 5.83
CA SER A 170 3.80 -1.39 5.01
C SER A 170 4.58 -2.60 4.48
N ALA A 171 4.27 -3.83 4.93
CA ALA A 171 5.08 -5.00 4.64
C ALA A 171 4.63 -5.80 3.40
N CYS A 172 3.87 -5.21 2.47
CA CYS A 172 3.47 -5.91 1.24
C CYS A 172 4.66 -6.51 0.49
N GLY A 173 5.77 -5.77 0.35
CA GLY A 173 6.97 -6.24 -0.33
C GLY A 173 7.63 -7.47 0.34
N PRO A 174 8.01 -7.42 1.62
CA PRO A 174 8.52 -8.59 2.33
C PRO A 174 7.56 -9.78 2.34
N THR A 175 6.26 -9.53 2.50
CA THR A 175 5.24 -10.58 2.46
C THR A 175 5.20 -11.26 1.10
N CYS A 176 5.27 -10.50 0.00
CA CYS A 176 5.38 -11.06 -1.34
C CYS A 176 6.64 -11.92 -1.51
N LEU A 177 7.81 -11.42 -1.07
CA LEU A 177 9.04 -12.18 -1.19
C LEU A 177 9.03 -13.45 -0.32
N SER A 178 8.39 -13.39 0.86
CA SER A 178 8.17 -14.57 1.71
C SER A 178 7.36 -15.65 0.99
N MET A 179 6.23 -15.29 0.37
CA MET A 179 5.41 -16.23 -0.40
C MET A 179 6.20 -16.89 -1.53
N VAL A 180 6.98 -16.12 -2.30
CA VAL A 180 7.82 -16.62 -3.40
C VAL A 180 8.92 -17.55 -2.87
N THR A 181 9.64 -17.11 -1.83
CA THR A 181 10.77 -17.87 -1.30
C THR A 181 10.31 -19.19 -0.67
N TYR A 182 9.23 -19.15 0.14
CA TYR A 182 8.64 -20.35 0.72
C TYR A 182 8.17 -21.33 -0.39
N TYR A 183 7.54 -20.82 -1.43
CA TYR A 183 7.07 -21.67 -2.54
C TYR A 183 8.20 -22.49 -3.17
N PHE A 184 9.34 -21.88 -3.45
CA PHE A 184 10.46 -22.56 -4.09
C PHE A 184 11.31 -23.39 -3.11
N THR A 185 11.52 -22.91 -1.89
CA THR A 185 12.45 -23.56 -0.94
C THR A 185 11.78 -24.56 0.00
N ARG A 186 10.47 -24.39 0.23
CA ARG A 186 9.72 -25.10 1.29
C ARG A 186 10.31 -24.92 2.70
N ASP A 187 11.17 -23.94 2.89
CA ASP A 187 11.78 -23.65 4.18
C ASP A 187 10.79 -22.87 5.09
N PRO A 188 10.34 -23.47 6.21
CA PRO A 188 9.39 -22.82 7.11
C PRO A 188 9.95 -21.58 7.82
N ALA A 189 11.25 -21.30 7.71
CA ALA A 189 11.86 -20.07 8.19
C ALA A 189 11.53 -18.86 7.29
N MET A 190 11.12 -19.08 6.03
CA MET A 190 10.85 -18.03 5.05
C MET A 190 9.50 -17.34 5.29
N THR A 191 9.30 -16.82 6.49
CA THR A 191 8.08 -16.14 6.93
C THR A 191 8.09 -14.65 6.59
N PRO A 192 6.93 -13.96 6.54
CA PRO A 192 6.90 -12.50 6.39
C PRO A 192 7.72 -11.76 7.46
N ALA A 193 7.71 -12.23 8.71
CA ALA A 193 8.52 -11.65 9.78
C ALA A 193 10.03 -11.74 9.49
N TYR A 194 10.51 -12.91 9.07
CA TYR A 194 11.91 -13.07 8.66
C TYR A 194 12.27 -12.16 7.47
N MET A 195 11.38 -12.03 6.49
CA MET A 195 11.63 -11.20 5.31
C MET A 195 11.66 -9.71 5.62
N MET A 196 10.90 -9.24 6.61
CA MET A 196 11.00 -7.87 7.11
C MET A 196 12.37 -7.61 7.73
N GLU A 197 12.81 -8.48 8.64
CA GLU A 197 14.13 -8.40 9.28
C GLU A 197 15.26 -8.47 8.24
N PHE A 198 15.15 -9.39 7.28
CA PHE A 198 16.09 -9.51 6.16
C PHE A 198 16.13 -8.23 5.31
N SER A 199 14.98 -7.66 5.00
CA SER A 199 14.86 -6.42 4.21
C SER A 199 15.55 -5.24 4.90
N GLU A 200 15.27 -5.02 6.18
CA GLU A 200 15.87 -3.93 6.95
C GLU A 200 17.37 -4.12 7.17
N ALA A 201 17.80 -5.32 7.56
CA ALA A 201 19.21 -5.64 7.78
C ALA A 201 20.09 -5.45 6.53
N ASN A 202 19.50 -5.57 5.34
CA ASN A 202 20.21 -5.40 4.06
C ASN A 202 19.93 -4.06 3.38
N GLY A 203 19.15 -3.16 4.00
CA GLY A 203 18.84 -1.84 3.44
C GLY A 203 17.90 -1.88 2.23
N TYR A 204 17.03 -2.88 2.15
CA TYR A 204 16.01 -3.01 1.09
C TYR A 204 14.69 -2.30 1.41
N GLY A 205 14.65 -1.57 2.50
CA GLY A 205 13.53 -0.72 2.89
C GLY A 205 14.01 0.42 3.79
N LYS A 206 13.22 1.49 3.87
CA LYS A 206 13.55 2.67 4.68
C LYS A 206 12.28 3.35 5.17
N ALA A 207 12.34 3.85 6.40
CA ALA A 207 11.27 4.67 6.98
C ALA A 207 10.87 5.83 6.05
N GLY A 208 9.58 5.97 5.80
CA GLY A 208 9.01 6.97 4.91
C GLY A 208 9.14 6.69 3.41
N SER A 209 9.83 5.61 3.01
CA SER A 209 10.01 5.23 1.60
C SER A 209 9.44 3.84 1.29
N GLY A 210 9.15 3.03 2.31
CA GLY A 210 8.69 1.65 2.16
C GLY A 210 9.78 0.70 1.65
N THR A 211 9.35 -0.36 1.00
CA THR A 211 10.22 -1.41 0.41
C THR A 211 10.77 -0.96 -0.94
N PHE A 212 12.09 -1.13 -1.13
CA PHE A 212 12.76 -0.82 -2.39
C PHE A 212 12.68 -1.98 -3.39
N TRP A 213 12.72 -1.68 -4.68
CA TRP A 213 12.77 -2.68 -5.76
C TRP A 213 13.97 -3.62 -5.66
N SER A 214 15.08 -3.17 -5.04
CA SER A 214 16.27 -4.00 -4.81
C SER A 214 16.01 -5.23 -3.93
N LEU A 215 14.93 -5.25 -3.14
CA LEU A 215 14.50 -6.44 -2.41
C LEU A 215 14.24 -7.60 -3.36
N PHE A 216 13.55 -7.34 -4.49
CA PHE A 216 13.16 -8.36 -5.46
C PHE A 216 14.29 -8.74 -6.43
N GLY A 217 15.25 -7.85 -6.68
CA GLY A 217 16.45 -8.15 -7.46
C GLY A 217 17.56 -8.74 -6.61
N GLN A 218 18.27 -7.86 -5.89
CA GLN A 218 19.45 -8.25 -5.10
C GLN A 218 19.08 -9.10 -3.87
N GLY A 219 17.98 -8.77 -3.20
CA GLY A 219 17.52 -9.49 -2.01
C GLY A 219 17.14 -10.93 -2.35
N ALA A 220 16.31 -11.15 -3.35
CA ALA A 220 15.92 -12.48 -3.79
C ALA A 220 17.11 -13.33 -4.24
N ALA A 221 18.07 -12.76 -4.98
CA ALA A 221 19.29 -13.45 -5.38
C ALA A 221 20.15 -13.89 -4.18
N LYS A 222 20.20 -13.10 -3.09
CA LYS A 222 20.88 -13.51 -1.84
C LYS A 222 20.19 -14.70 -1.14
N LEU A 223 18.90 -14.87 -1.37
CA LEU A 223 18.11 -15.99 -0.85
C LEU A 223 18.17 -17.23 -1.78
N GLY A 224 19.00 -17.18 -2.82
CA GLY A 224 19.22 -18.31 -3.74
C GLY A 224 18.23 -18.39 -4.90
N LEU A 225 17.32 -17.43 -5.05
CA LEU A 225 16.35 -17.40 -6.14
C LEU A 225 16.97 -16.83 -7.42
N THR A 226 16.62 -17.43 -8.55
CA THR A 226 16.86 -16.84 -9.86
C THR A 226 15.79 -15.80 -10.15
N VAL A 227 16.20 -14.54 -10.40
CA VAL A 227 15.29 -13.43 -10.64
C VAL A 227 15.57 -12.74 -11.96
N LYS A 228 14.53 -12.32 -12.66
CA LYS A 228 14.63 -11.55 -13.90
C LYS A 228 13.58 -10.44 -13.91
N GLU A 229 14.00 -9.20 -14.14
CA GLU A 229 13.10 -8.10 -14.45
C GLU A 229 12.43 -8.31 -15.80
N LEU A 230 11.14 -8.12 -15.90
CA LEU A 230 10.41 -8.13 -17.17
C LEU A 230 10.67 -6.83 -17.92
N THR A 231 10.86 -6.93 -19.23
CA THR A 231 11.00 -5.77 -20.09
C THR A 231 9.66 -5.02 -20.23
N ALA A 232 9.69 -3.73 -20.58
CA ALA A 232 8.48 -2.96 -20.83
C ALA A 232 7.56 -3.62 -21.89
N GLU A 233 8.15 -4.24 -22.91
CA GLU A 233 7.40 -4.99 -23.93
C GLU A 233 6.72 -6.26 -23.37
N GLN A 234 7.34 -6.93 -22.37
CA GLN A 234 6.72 -8.07 -21.70
C GLN A 234 5.58 -7.62 -20.78
N ILE A 235 5.79 -6.55 -20.01
CA ILE A 235 4.80 -5.98 -19.10
C ILE A 235 3.56 -5.49 -19.84
N ALA A 236 3.73 -4.95 -21.04
CA ALA A 236 2.63 -4.45 -21.89
C ALA A 236 1.87 -5.55 -22.64
N SER A 237 2.13 -6.83 -22.40
CA SER A 237 1.54 -7.93 -23.16
C SER A 237 1.07 -9.04 -22.25
N GLU A 238 -0.25 -9.22 -22.19
CA GLU A 238 -0.92 -10.32 -21.50
C GLU A 238 -0.31 -11.68 -21.88
N GLU A 239 -0.21 -11.97 -23.19
CA GLU A 239 0.35 -13.23 -23.72
C GLU A 239 1.79 -13.48 -23.22
N LYS A 240 2.63 -12.42 -23.14
CA LYS A 240 4.01 -12.58 -22.67
C LYS A 240 4.10 -12.81 -21.17
N ILE A 241 3.22 -12.19 -20.37
CA ILE A 241 3.10 -12.44 -18.95
C ILE A 241 2.63 -13.89 -18.71
N ALA A 242 1.57 -14.31 -19.43
CA ALA A 242 1.06 -15.68 -19.34
C ALA A 242 2.16 -16.71 -19.66
N LYS A 243 2.95 -16.51 -20.73
CA LYS A 243 4.08 -17.38 -21.07
C LYS A 243 5.16 -17.46 -19.97
N VAL A 244 5.37 -16.39 -19.23
CA VAL A 244 6.29 -16.41 -18.07
C VAL A 244 5.74 -17.34 -17.00
N LEU A 245 4.45 -17.24 -16.67
CA LEU A 245 3.79 -18.12 -15.68
C LEU A 245 3.75 -19.56 -16.15
N ASP A 246 3.44 -19.83 -17.42
CA ASP A 246 3.43 -21.18 -18.03
C ASP A 246 4.79 -21.87 -17.95
N SER A 247 5.87 -21.12 -17.83
CA SER A 247 7.22 -21.66 -17.62
C SER A 247 7.52 -22.05 -16.17
N GLY A 248 6.51 -22.07 -15.28
CA GLY A 248 6.64 -22.44 -13.87
C GLY A 248 7.20 -21.32 -12.99
N LYS A 249 7.19 -20.07 -13.46
CA LYS A 249 7.69 -18.93 -12.70
C LYS A 249 6.55 -18.23 -11.96
N ILE A 250 6.90 -17.57 -10.87
CA ILE A 250 6.03 -16.67 -10.12
C ILE A 250 6.45 -15.23 -10.42
N ILE A 251 5.50 -14.32 -10.50
CA ILE A 251 5.77 -12.91 -10.76
C ILE A 251 5.40 -12.10 -9.54
N VAL A 252 6.31 -11.23 -9.08
CA VAL A 252 5.97 -10.11 -8.19
C VAL A 252 5.72 -8.89 -9.07
N MET A 253 4.61 -8.23 -8.84
CA MET A 253 4.19 -7.02 -9.53
C MET A 253 4.16 -5.84 -8.56
N ASN A 254 4.76 -4.71 -8.96
CA ASN A 254 4.60 -3.41 -8.30
C ASN A 254 3.61 -2.57 -9.10
N VAL A 255 2.60 -2.04 -8.42
CA VAL A 255 1.55 -1.22 -9.02
C VAL A 255 1.48 0.19 -8.46
N ALA A 256 1.00 1.11 -9.27
CA ALA A 256 0.55 2.44 -8.89
C ALA A 256 -0.83 2.39 -8.22
N PRO A 257 -1.36 3.52 -7.71
CA PRO A 257 -2.76 3.65 -7.33
C PRO A 257 -3.71 3.19 -8.44
N GLY A 258 -4.75 2.42 -8.05
CA GLY A 258 -5.72 1.85 -8.96
C GLY A 258 -6.59 0.80 -8.28
N VAL A 259 -6.89 -0.29 -8.97
CA VAL A 259 -7.86 -1.31 -8.49
C VAL A 259 -7.39 -2.09 -7.28
N PHE A 260 -6.06 -2.18 -7.02
CA PHE A 260 -5.50 -2.91 -5.88
C PHE A 260 -5.19 -2.01 -4.68
N THR A 261 -5.04 -0.69 -4.88
CA THR A 261 -4.51 0.19 -3.84
C THR A 261 -4.73 1.66 -4.17
N GLU A 262 -4.81 2.49 -3.15
CA GLU A 262 -4.81 3.97 -3.28
C GLU A 262 -3.38 4.57 -3.28
N VAL A 263 -2.39 3.75 -2.97
CA VAL A 263 -0.96 4.13 -2.94
C VAL A 263 -0.14 3.15 -3.78
N GLY A 264 1.18 3.05 -3.63
CA GLY A 264 1.95 1.98 -4.27
C GLY A 264 1.77 0.65 -3.54
N HIS A 265 1.77 -0.48 -4.28
CA HIS A 265 1.58 -1.80 -3.70
C HIS A 265 2.41 -2.88 -4.41
N TYR A 266 2.66 -3.98 -3.70
CA TYR A 266 3.25 -5.19 -4.25
C TYR A 266 2.28 -6.36 -4.04
N LEU A 267 2.10 -7.15 -5.09
CA LEU A 267 1.34 -8.39 -5.07
C LEU A 267 1.96 -9.42 -6.03
N LEU A 268 1.54 -10.68 -5.95
CA LEU A 268 2.01 -11.72 -6.85
C LEU A 268 1.00 -11.97 -7.97
N ILE A 269 1.52 -12.36 -9.13
CA ILE A 269 0.74 -13.08 -10.14
C ILE A 269 1.22 -14.54 -10.07
N VAL A 270 0.31 -15.45 -9.75
CA VAL A 270 0.62 -16.85 -9.42
C VAL A 270 0.03 -17.83 -10.43
N GLY A 271 -0.79 -17.38 -11.37
CA GLY A 271 -1.39 -18.21 -12.40
C GLY A 271 -2.07 -17.41 -13.50
N TYR A 272 -2.37 -18.10 -14.59
CA TYR A 272 -3.16 -17.60 -15.70
C TYR A 272 -4.07 -18.73 -16.19
N GLU A 273 -5.37 -18.51 -16.14
CA GLU A 273 -6.39 -19.49 -16.50
C GLU A 273 -7.59 -18.80 -17.13
N ASP A 274 -8.17 -19.40 -18.17
CA ASP A 274 -9.36 -18.90 -18.86
C ASP A 274 -9.26 -17.43 -19.32
N GLY A 275 -8.06 -16.99 -19.73
CA GLY A 275 -7.82 -15.62 -20.17
C GLY A 275 -7.70 -14.60 -19.01
N LYS A 276 -7.49 -15.05 -17.78
CA LYS A 276 -7.46 -14.19 -16.59
C LYS A 276 -6.31 -14.56 -15.67
N PHE A 277 -5.83 -13.59 -14.91
CA PHE A 277 -4.75 -13.75 -13.95
C PHE A 277 -5.28 -14.07 -12.56
N ARG A 278 -4.62 -15.03 -11.90
CA ARG A 278 -4.75 -15.29 -10.47
C ARG A 278 -3.65 -14.53 -9.74
N VAL A 279 -4.07 -13.76 -8.73
CA VAL A 279 -3.13 -12.99 -7.90
C VAL A 279 -3.15 -13.50 -6.46
N ASN A 280 -2.03 -13.30 -5.74
CA ASN A 280 -1.97 -13.33 -4.29
C ASN A 280 -1.67 -11.91 -3.81
N ASP A 281 -2.69 -11.24 -3.29
CA ASP A 281 -2.59 -9.90 -2.73
C ASP A 281 -2.36 -9.98 -1.22
N PRO A 282 -1.19 -9.56 -0.70
CA PRO A 282 -0.91 -9.63 0.73
C PRO A 282 -1.81 -8.71 1.58
N ASN A 283 -2.59 -7.86 0.96
CA ASN A 283 -3.50 -6.96 1.67
C ASN A 283 -4.98 -7.34 1.56
N SER A 284 -5.36 -8.32 0.71
CA SER A 284 -6.78 -8.64 0.48
C SER A 284 -6.99 -10.10 0.10
N TYR A 285 -7.84 -10.78 0.85
CA TYR A 285 -8.37 -12.09 0.48
C TYR A 285 -9.27 -11.98 -0.75
N ALA A 286 -10.18 -11.00 -0.79
CA ALA A 286 -11.12 -10.80 -1.89
C ALA A 286 -10.41 -10.62 -3.24
N ASN A 287 -9.30 -9.84 -3.27
CA ASN A 287 -8.48 -9.71 -4.48
C ASN A 287 -7.83 -11.04 -4.87
N SER A 288 -7.46 -11.87 -3.91
CA SER A 288 -6.80 -13.16 -4.13
C SER A 288 -7.76 -14.28 -4.52
N GLU A 289 -9.03 -14.16 -4.19
CA GLU A 289 -10.07 -15.14 -4.51
C GLU A 289 -10.62 -15.01 -5.94
N ARG A 290 -10.60 -13.79 -6.52
CA ARG A 290 -11.09 -13.57 -7.87
C ARG A 290 -10.00 -13.71 -8.95
N LEU A 291 -10.44 -13.89 -10.18
CA LEU A 291 -9.60 -13.79 -11.38
C LEU A 291 -9.70 -12.37 -11.96
N TRP A 292 -8.59 -11.89 -12.51
CA TRP A 292 -8.43 -10.53 -13.02
C TRP A 292 -8.18 -10.52 -14.53
N GLU A 293 -8.90 -9.69 -15.27
CA GLU A 293 -8.61 -9.40 -16.68
C GLU A 293 -7.38 -8.46 -16.73
N PHE A 294 -6.56 -8.62 -17.76
CA PHE A 294 -5.33 -7.83 -17.89
C PHE A 294 -5.61 -6.33 -17.94
N GLU A 295 -6.66 -5.93 -18.65
CA GLU A 295 -7.06 -4.55 -18.85
C GLU A 295 -7.46 -3.83 -17.54
N GLU A 296 -7.88 -4.57 -16.51
CA GLU A 296 -8.25 -3.98 -15.22
C GLU A 296 -7.08 -3.34 -14.49
N PHE A 297 -5.83 -3.80 -14.75
CA PHE A 297 -4.65 -3.36 -14.00
C PHE A 297 -3.43 -3.03 -14.87
N ALA A 298 -3.49 -3.21 -16.17
CA ALA A 298 -2.34 -3.06 -17.08
C ALA A 298 -1.68 -1.68 -17.01
N ASP A 299 -2.47 -0.62 -16.91
CA ASP A 299 -2.02 0.77 -16.84
C ASP A 299 -1.42 1.16 -15.48
N GLN A 300 -1.62 0.31 -14.47
CA GLN A 300 -1.12 0.53 -13.10
C GLN A 300 0.24 -0.13 -12.85
N ILE A 301 0.69 -0.99 -13.76
CA ILE A 301 1.93 -1.75 -13.60
C ILE A 301 3.14 -0.82 -13.71
N LYS A 302 3.98 -0.81 -12.67
CA LYS A 302 5.25 -0.08 -12.63
C LYS A 302 6.45 -0.96 -12.95
N MET A 303 6.44 -2.19 -12.44
CA MET A 303 7.54 -3.15 -12.59
C MET A 303 7.05 -4.56 -12.29
N MET A 304 7.67 -5.53 -12.94
CA MET A 304 7.48 -6.95 -12.66
C MET A 304 8.82 -7.67 -12.59
N TRP A 305 8.92 -8.63 -11.66
CA TRP A 305 10.04 -9.56 -11.51
C TRP A 305 9.52 -10.98 -11.57
N SER A 306 10.12 -11.81 -12.40
CA SER A 306 9.84 -13.25 -12.45
C SER A 306 10.90 -14.03 -11.67
N PHE A 307 10.44 -15.06 -10.95
CA PHE A 307 11.24 -15.88 -10.05
C PHE A 307 11.18 -17.35 -10.44
N SER A 308 12.28 -18.03 -10.25
CA SER A 308 12.41 -19.48 -10.30
C SER A 308 13.52 -19.93 -9.32
N GLU A 309 13.67 -21.24 -9.14
CA GLU A 309 14.83 -21.84 -8.47
C GLU A 309 16.14 -21.46 -9.15
#